data_120142ffd0b57493bb5348c55b5f1851
#
_entry.id   120142ffd0b57493bb5348c55b5f1851
#
_cell.length_a   1.000
_cell.length_b   1.000
_cell.length_c   1.000
_cell.angle_alpha   90.00
_cell.angle_beta   90.00
_cell.angle_gamma   90.00
#
_symmetry.space_group_name_H-M   'P 1'
#
loop_
_entity.id
_entity.type
_entity.pdbx_description
1 polymer ?
#
loop_
_entity_poly.entity_id
_entity_poly.type
_entity_poly.pdbx_seq_one_letter_code
_entity_poly.pdbx_strand_id
1 'polypeptide(L)'
;MIIDPERVAKIMRETAEIDVLPRFQKLSESEIMEKAPGDIVTVADYDAEKRLTAALKDLLPGADILAEEAASRDGLDLEDYQSARTTWLIDPVDGTRNFSKGEPTFAIVIALVKGGQT
;
A
#
# COMPACT_ATOMS: atom_id res chain seq x y z
N MET A 1 5.68 1.94 -22.93
CA MET A 1 5.57 0.74 -22.08
C MET A 1 4.14 0.60 -21.62
N ILE A 2 3.58 -0.58 -21.79
CA ILE A 2 2.19 -0.86 -21.47
C ILE A 2 2.15 -1.87 -20.34
N ILE A 3 1.44 -1.52 -19.25
CA ILE A 3 1.17 -2.42 -18.12
C ILE A 3 -0.26 -2.89 -18.24
N ASP A 4 -0.47 -4.21 -18.15
CA ASP A 4 -1.80 -4.80 -18.16
C ASP A 4 -2.48 -4.56 -16.81
N PRO A 5 -3.58 -3.77 -16.76
CA PRO A 5 -4.29 -3.51 -15.51
C PRO A 5 -4.80 -4.78 -14.82
N GLU A 6 -5.09 -5.84 -15.58
CA GLU A 6 -5.55 -7.10 -15.01
C GLU A 6 -4.46 -7.78 -14.16
N ARG A 7 -3.19 -7.62 -14.54
CA ARG A 7 -2.09 -8.16 -13.76
C ARG A 7 -1.94 -7.43 -12.44
N VAL A 8 -2.11 -6.10 -12.45
CA VAL A 8 -2.10 -5.29 -11.23
C VAL A 8 -3.29 -5.66 -10.35
N ALA A 9 -4.48 -5.80 -10.94
CA ALA A 9 -5.69 -6.20 -10.20
C ALA A 9 -5.52 -7.57 -9.54
N LYS A 10 -4.88 -8.51 -10.22
CA LYS A 10 -4.60 -9.84 -9.65
C LYS A 10 -3.68 -9.73 -8.44
N ILE A 11 -2.62 -8.94 -8.54
CA ILE A 11 -1.69 -8.68 -7.43
C ILE A 11 -2.44 -8.09 -6.23
N MET A 12 -3.32 -7.11 -6.47
CA MET A 12 -4.12 -6.48 -5.42
C MET A 12 -5.07 -7.47 -4.76
N ARG A 13 -5.75 -8.31 -5.55
CA ARG A 13 -6.67 -9.33 -5.02
C ARG A 13 -5.92 -10.35 -4.17
N GLU A 14 -4.79 -10.85 -4.64
CA GLU A 14 -3.99 -11.81 -3.88
C GLU A 14 -3.50 -11.22 -2.56
N THR A 15 -3.05 -9.97 -2.59
CA THR A 15 -2.62 -9.27 -1.39
C THR A 15 -3.77 -9.10 -0.41
N ALA A 16 -4.94 -8.71 -0.89
CA ALA A 16 -6.13 -8.56 -0.05
C ALA A 16 -6.51 -9.89 0.60
N GLU A 17 -6.49 -10.98 -0.18
CA GLU A 17 -6.89 -12.30 0.31
C GLU A 17 -5.90 -12.89 1.32
N ILE A 18 -4.62 -12.58 1.19
CA ILE A 18 -3.57 -13.18 2.02
C ILE A 18 -3.28 -12.32 3.25
N ASP A 19 -3.14 -11.00 3.06
CA ASP A 19 -2.61 -10.11 4.11
C ASP A 19 -3.66 -9.25 4.80
N VAL A 20 -4.77 -8.93 4.15
CA VAL A 20 -5.73 -7.94 4.64
C VAL A 20 -7.01 -8.60 5.15
N LEU A 21 -7.75 -9.29 4.28
CA LEU A 21 -9.05 -9.85 4.62
C LEU A 21 -9.02 -10.88 5.77
N PRO A 22 -7.99 -11.77 5.88
CA PRO A 22 -7.93 -12.69 7.00
C PRO A 22 -7.79 -12.01 8.36
N ARG A 23 -7.35 -10.75 8.37
CA ARG A 23 -7.15 -9.95 9.58
C ARG A 23 -8.30 -8.99 9.87
N PHE A 24 -9.24 -8.85 8.94
CA PHE A 24 -10.39 -7.97 9.15
C PHE A 24 -11.21 -8.48 10.33
N GLN A 25 -11.46 -7.60 11.32
CA GLN A 25 -12.15 -7.91 12.57
C GLN A 25 -11.44 -8.97 13.44
N LYS A 26 -10.17 -9.26 13.17
CA LYS A 26 -9.40 -10.29 13.88
C LYS A 26 -8.06 -9.78 14.40
N LEU A 27 -7.85 -8.47 14.41
CA LEU A 27 -6.61 -7.89 14.92
C LEU A 27 -6.60 -7.90 16.45
N SER A 28 -5.46 -8.30 17.04
CA SER A 28 -5.21 -8.10 18.46
C SER A 28 -4.70 -6.69 18.70
N GLU A 29 -4.70 -6.23 19.95
CA GLU A 29 -4.19 -4.90 20.29
C GLU A 29 -2.72 -4.72 19.88
N SER A 30 -1.90 -5.75 20.03
CA SER A 30 -0.49 -5.69 19.67
C SER A 30 -0.25 -5.58 18.15
N GLU A 31 -1.26 -5.89 17.35
CA GLU A 31 -1.20 -5.80 15.89
C GLU A 31 -1.66 -4.45 15.35
N ILE A 32 -2.14 -3.58 16.22
CA ILE A 32 -2.57 -2.21 15.89
C ILE A 32 -1.61 -1.25 16.58
N MET A 33 -1.00 -0.36 15.81
CA MET A 33 0.02 0.55 16.29
C MET A 33 -0.34 1.99 15.94
N GLU A 34 0.20 2.93 16.71
CA GLU A 34 0.06 4.35 16.42
C GLU A 34 1.44 4.89 16.05
N LYS A 35 1.66 5.19 14.77
CA LYS A 35 2.96 5.67 14.26
C LYS A 35 3.16 7.17 14.47
N ALA A 36 2.08 7.90 14.74
CA ALA A 36 2.05 9.30 15.13
C ALA A 36 0.72 9.54 15.81
N PRO A 37 0.53 10.62 16.60
CA PRO A 37 -0.75 10.88 17.26
C PRO A 37 -1.92 10.87 16.27
N GLY A 38 -2.86 9.93 16.47
CA GLY A 38 -4.02 9.76 15.59
C GLY A 38 -3.75 9.05 14.27
N ASP A 39 -2.53 8.61 14.02
CA ASP A 39 -2.14 7.95 12.76
C ASP A 39 -1.90 6.46 13.01
N ILE A 40 -2.89 5.65 12.66
CA ILE A 40 -2.93 4.22 12.97
C ILE A 40 -2.31 3.40 11.83
N VAL A 41 -1.53 2.39 12.20
CA VAL A 41 -1.00 1.39 11.27
C VAL A 41 -1.19 0.01 11.88
N THR A 42 -1.39 -1.01 11.04
CA THR A 42 -1.55 -2.39 11.47
C THR A 42 -0.53 -3.30 10.80
N VAL A 43 -0.40 -4.52 11.31
CA VAL A 43 0.44 -5.55 10.67
C VAL A 43 -0.02 -5.83 9.24
N ALA A 44 -1.31 -5.66 8.94
CA ALA A 44 -1.82 -5.82 7.57
C ALA A 44 -1.22 -4.79 6.63
N ASP A 45 -1.07 -3.54 7.08
CA ASP A 45 -0.43 -2.47 6.28
C ASP A 45 0.99 -2.86 5.90
N TYR A 46 1.79 -3.30 6.85
CA TYR A 46 3.19 -3.65 6.60
C TYR A 46 3.33 -4.89 5.71
N ASP A 47 2.57 -5.93 5.98
CA ASP A 47 2.66 -7.17 5.21
C ASP A 47 2.14 -6.98 3.79
N ALA A 48 1.04 -6.25 3.62
CA ALA A 48 0.49 -5.93 2.30
C ALA A 48 1.48 -5.09 1.49
N GLU A 49 2.08 -4.07 2.10
CA GLU A 49 3.07 -3.24 1.42
C GLU A 49 4.27 -4.06 0.94
N LYS A 50 4.78 -4.95 1.78
CA LYS A 50 5.91 -5.81 1.43
C LYS A 50 5.59 -6.71 0.24
N ARG A 51 4.41 -7.33 0.23
CA ARG A 51 3.96 -8.19 -0.87
C ARG A 51 3.77 -7.41 -2.16
N LEU A 52 3.09 -6.27 -2.09
CA LEU A 52 2.86 -5.41 -3.24
C LEU A 52 4.17 -4.90 -3.84
N THR A 53 5.10 -4.46 -3.01
CA THR A 53 6.40 -3.97 -3.45
C THR A 53 7.14 -5.04 -4.24
N ALA A 54 7.22 -6.26 -3.72
CA ALA A 54 7.92 -7.36 -4.39
C ALA A 54 7.25 -7.71 -5.73
N ALA A 55 5.93 -7.82 -5.76
CA ALA A 55 5.19 -8.19 -6.97
C ALA A 55 5.28 -7.11 -8.06
N LEU A 56 5.19 -5.83 -7.67
CA LEU A 56 5.27 -4.73 -8.63
C LEU A 56 6.68 -4.54 -9.18
N LYS A 57 7.72 -4.82 -8.39
CA LYS A 57 9.09 -4.85 -8.89
C LYS A 57 9.28 -5.90 -9.98
N ASP A 58 8.68 -7.07 -9.80
CA ASP A 58 8.75 -8.14 -10.79
C ASP A 58 7.97 -7.78 -12.06
N LEU A 59 6.84 -7.10 -11.90
CA LEU A 59 5.99 -6.71 -13.03
C LEU A 59 6.64 -5.66 -13.90
N LEU A 60 7.33 -4.70 -13.30
CA LEU A 60 7.97 -3.59 -14.02
C LEU A 60 9.34 -3.30 -13.42
N PRO A 61 10.37 -4.10 -13.77
CA PRO A 61 11.73 -3.84 -13.29
C PRO A 61 12.21 -2.46 -13.77
N GLY A 62 12.89 -1.74 -12.91
CA GLY A 62 13.40 -0.42 -13.24
C GLY A 62 12.48 0.73 -12.85
N ALA A 63 11.23 0.48 -12.52
CA ALA A 63 10.36 1.51 -11.98
C ALA A 63 10.68 1.73 -10.50
N ASP A 64 10.54 2.97 -10.05
CA ASP A 64 10.67 3.29 -8.63
C ASP A 64 9.41 2.88 -7.89
N ILE A 65 9.54 2.68 -6.59
CA ILE A 65 8.40 2.39 -5.71
C ILE A 65 8.41 3.36 -4.56
N LEU A 66 7.27 4.03 -4.35
CA LEU A 66 7.04 4.88 -3.19
C LEU A 66 5.83 4.34 -2.46
N ALA A 67 6.06 3.68 -1.33
CA ALA A 67 5.03 3.05 -0.54
C ALA A 67 4.80 3.85 0.74
N GLU A 68 3.55 3.94 1.19
CA GLU A 68 3.14 4.82 2.29
C GLU A 68 3.91 4.55 3.58
N GLU A 69 4.03 3.27 3.99
CA GLU A 69 4.66 2.98 5.27
C GLU A 69 6.18 3.21 5.22
N ALA A 70 6.84 2.85 4.13
CA ALA A 70 8.26 3.13 3.94
C ALA A 70 8.52 4.65 3.85
N ALA A 71 7.67 5.37 3.13
CA ALA A 71 7.77 6.82 3.01
C ALA A 71 7.60 7.51 4.37
N SER A 72 6.63 7.06 5.16
CA SER A 72 6.38 7.57 6.50
C SER A 72 7.59 7.37 7.41
N ARG A 73 8.22 6.19 7.34
CA ARG A 73 9.44 5.88 8.08
C ARG A 73 10.58 6.83 7.73
N ASP A 74 10.67 7.22 6.45
CA ASP A 74 11.73 8.09 5.93
C ASP A 74 11.36 9.57 5.99
N GLY A 75 10.21 9.93 6.53
CA GLY A 75 9.75 11.32 6.64
C GLY A 75 9.25 11.92 5.35
N LEU A 76 8.88 11.09 4.37
CA LEU A 76 8.35 11.54 3.08
C LEU A 76 6.83 11.51 3.07
N ASP A 77 6.24 12.44 2.32
CA ASP A 77 4.80 12.48 2.06
C ASP A 77 4.55 12.08 0.61
N LEU A 78 3.65 11.11 0.39
CA LEU A 78 3.30 10.68 -0.96
C LEU A 78 2.78 11.82 -1.83
N GLU A 79 2.02 12.75 -1.24
CA GLU A 79 1.44 13.88 -1.96
C GLU A 79 2.50 14.86 -2.46
N ASP A 80 3.64 14.94 -1.77
CA ASP A 80 4.73 15.84 -2.12
C ASP A 80 5.77 15.19 -3.04
N TYR A 81 5.61 13.91 -3.32
CA TYR A 81 6.58 13.19 -4.15
C TYR A 81 6.48 13.60 -5.61
N GLN A 82 7.61 13.96 -6.18
CA GLN A 82 7.74 14.27 -7.59
C GLN A 82 8.99 13.59 -8.16
N SER A 83 8.82 12.94 -9.30
CA SER A 83 9.92 12.29 -10.00
C SER A 83 9.64 12.26 -11.50
N ALA A 84 10.68 12.43 -12.32
CA ALA A 84 10.60 12.23 -13.75
C ALA A 84 10.56 10.75 -14.13
N ARG A 85 10.87 9.86 -13.19
CA ARG A 85 10.88 8.41 -13.42
C ARG A 85 9.48 7.82 -13.29
N THR A 86 9.30 6.66 -13.91
CA THR A 86 8.09 5.87 -13.70
C THR A 86 8.11 5.32 -12.27
N THR A 87 7.06 5.57 -11.52
CA THR A 87 6.99 5.26 -10.09
C THR A 87 5.64 4.64 -9.73
N TRP A 88 5.68 3.54 -8.98
CA TRP A 88 4.50 3.00 -8.33
C TRP A 88 4.27 3.72 -7.00
N LEU A 89 3.05 4.24 -6.80
CA LEU A 89 2.61 4.77 -5.52
C LEU A 89 1.71 3.73 -4.87
N ILE A 90 2.01 3.34 -3.64
CA ILE A 90 1.30 2.26 -2.94
C ILE A 90 0.78 2.75 -1.60
N ASP A 91 -0.55 2.63 -1.40
CA ASP A 91 -1.19 2.72 -0.10
C ASP A 91 -1.76 1.33 0.20
N PRO A 92 -1.10 0.53 1.06
CA PRO A 92 -1.47 -0.87 1.25
C PRO A 92 -2.83 -1.06 1.92
N VAL A 93 -3.23 -0.13 2.79
CA VAL A 93 -4.58 -0.12 3.37
C VAL A 93 -5.00 1.34 3.52
N ASP A 94 -5.78 1.83 2.57
CA ASP A 94 -6.44 3.13 2.68
C ASP A 94 -7.65 2.96 3.57
N GLY A 95 -7.79 3.80 4.59
CA GLY A 95 -8.82 3.62 5.60
C GLY A 95 -8.39 2.69 6.74
N THR A 96 -7.12 2.73 7.13
CA THR A 96 -6.55 1.89 8.19
C THR A 96 -7.32 2.01 9.50
N ARG A 97 -7.79 3.20 9.86
CA ARG A 97 -8.59 3.41 11.08
C ARG A 97 -9.88 2.60 11.02
N ASN A 98 -10.59 2.64 9.89
CA ASN A 98 -11.80 1.84 9.71
C ASN A 98 -11.50 0.35 9.79
N PHE A 99 -10.44 -0.07 9.11
CA PHE A 99 -9.99 -1.46 9.13
C PHE A 99 -9.69 -1.91 10.56
N SER A 100 -8.97 -1.10 11.34
CA SER A 100 -8.60 -1.43 12.71
C SER A 100 -9.82 -1.54 13.64
N LYS A 101 -10.90 -0.83 13.33
CA LYS A 101 -12.15 -0.86 14.09
C LYS A 101 -13.15 -1.91 13.60
N GLY A 102 -12.79 -2.69 12.58
CA GLY A 102 -13.67 -3.69 12.00
C GLY A 102 -14.78 -3.11 11.12
N GLU A 103 -14.58 -1.89 10.61
CA GLU A 103 -15.52 -1.25 9.68
C GLU A 103 -15.09 -1.54 8.24
N PRO A 104 -16.02 -1.86 7.32
CA PRO A 104 -15.67 -2.38 6.00
C PRO A 104 -15.25 -1.32 4.98
N THR A 105 -15.08 -0.06 5.36
CA THR A 105 -14.69 1.01 4.46
C THR A 105 -13.17 1.16 4.43
N PHE A 106 -12.50 0.35 3.63
CA PHE A 106 -11.06 0.40 3.39
C PHE A 106 -10.74 -0.19 2.02
N ALA A 107 -9.54 0.10 1.50
CA ALA A 107 -9.13 -0.36 0.17
C ALA A 107 -7.61 -0.42 0.05
N ILE A 108 -7.12 -1.14 -0.96
CA ILE A 108 -5.73 -1.08 -1.42
C ILE A 108 -5.71 -0.10 -2.59
N VAL A 109 -4.79 0.85 -2.57
CA VAL A 109 -4.67 1.85 -3.64
C VAL A 109 -3.29 1.79 -4.27
N ILE A 110 -3.23 1.64 -5.59
CA ILE A 110 -1.99 1.62 -6.36
C ILE A 110 -2.14 2.57 -7.54
N ALA A 111 -1.15 3.43 -7.75
CA ALA A 111 -1.07 4.29 -8.92
C ALA A 111 0.28 4.13 -9.60
N LEU A 112 0.28 4.12 -10.93
CA LEU A 112 1.50 4.17 -11.72
C LEU A 112 1.61 5.56 -12.30
N VAL A 113 2.70 6.23 -11.97
CA VAL A 113 2.93 7.64 -12.31
C VAL A 113 4.20 7.75 -13.14
N LYS A 114 4.15 8.53 -14.20
CA LYS A 114 5.32 8.79 -15.06
C LYS A 114 5.49 10.29 -15.24
N GLY A 115 6.64 10.81 -14.83
CA GLY A 115 6.92 12.23 -14.95
C GLY A 115 5.97 13.12 -14.18
N GLY A 116 5.45 12.62 -13.03
CA GLY A 116 4.47 13.35 -12.22
C GLY A 116 3.04 13.26 -12.71
N GLN A 117 2.77 12.43 -13.71
CA GLN A 117 1.42 12.21 -14.26
C GLN A 117 0.97 10.77 -14.06
N THR A 118 -0.29 10.63 -13.72
CA THR A 118 -0.91 9.32 -13.53
C THR A 118 -1.29 8.68 -14.84
#